data_1f052cb2e093565c3851553a7d67e967
#
_entry.id   1f052cb2e093565c3851553a7d67e967
#
_cell.length_a   1.000
_cell.length_b   1.000
_cell.length_c   1.000
_cell.angle_alpha   90.00
_cell.angle_beta   90.00
_cell.angle_gamma   90.00
#
_symmetry.space_group_name_H-M   'P 1'
#
loop_
_entity.id
_entity.type
_entity.pdbx_description
1 polymer ?
#
loop_
_entity_poly.entity_id
_entity_poly.type
_entity_poly.pdbx_seq_one_letter_code
_entity_poly.pdbx_strand_id
1 'polypeptide(L)'
;MSQTPNNLATYIWSLADLLRGDFKQSQYGRVILPFTLLRRLEGVLEESKETVLAEYTKIQAMNLPEEAQEKMLLRTTNNLSFFNVSKMDLSKLGEAGIKDNLESYIQGFSKDAREIFEYFKFAEFIGQLNDADLLYKIVQKVRRTDLSPKAISNHDMGLVFEELIRRFAEGSNETAGEHFTPRDIVRL
;
A
#
# COMPACT_ATOMS: atom_id res chain seq x y z
N MET A 1 0.49 20.42 8.15
CA MET A 1 1.44 20.81 7.10
C MET A 1 1.59 19.70 6.10
N SER A 2 1.56 20.00 4.81
CA SER A 2 1.87 19.02 3.79
C SER A 2 3.34 18.61 3.91
N GLN A 3 3.62 17.35 3.61
CA GLN A 3 4.99 16.86 3.56
C GLN A 3 5.73 17.61 2.44
N THR A 4 6.92 18.12 2.76
CA THR A 4 7.72 18.78 1.75
C THR A 4 8.34 17.74 0.80
N PRO A 5 8.65 18.11 -0.46
CA PRO A 5 9.36 17.22 -1.36
C PRO A 5 10.65 16.64 -0.77
N ASN A 6 11.33 17.40 0.11
CA ASN A 6 12.55 16.94 0.76
C ASN A 6 12.30 15.78 1.72
N ASN A 7 11.19 15.78 2.46
CA ASN A 7 10.83 14.68 3.38
C ASN A 7 10.53 13.40 2.60
N LEU A 8 9.86 13.54 1.46
CA LEU A 8 9.55 12.40 0.60
C LEU A 8 10.82 11.84 -0.05
N ALA A 9 11.73 12.71 -0.50
CA ALA A 9 13.01 12.29 -1.06
C ALA A 9 13.81 11.51 0.00
N THR A 10 13.86 12.01 1.23
CA THR A 10 14.54 11.33 2.34
C THR A 10 13.94 9.95 2.60
N TYR A 11 12.61 9.86 2.61
CA TYR A 11 11.89 8.59 2.76
C TYR A 11 12.27 7.59 1.68
N ILE A 12 12.22 8.01 0.42
CA ILE A 12 12.54 7.16 -0.73
C ILE A 12 13.99 6.67 -0.65
N TRP A 13 14.92 7.57 -0.38
CA TRP A 13 16.32 7.22 -0.26
C TRP A 13 16.59 6.28 0.92
N SER A 14 15.88 6.43 2.03
CA SER A 14 16.04 5.55 3.18
C SER A 14 15.59 4.12 2.85
N LEU A 15 14.53 3.97 2.06
CA LEU A 15 14.10 2.65 1.59
C LEU A 15 15.09 2.06 0.60
N ALA A 16 15.56 2.87 -0.36
CA ALA A 16 16.56 2.42 -1.33
C ALA A 16 17.85 1.95 -0.65
N ASP A 17 18.29 2.67 0.40
CA ASP A 17 19.47 2.28 1.15
C ASP A 17 19.31 0.92 1.83
N LEU A 18 18.11 0.61 2.35
CA LEU A 18 17.85 -0.70 2.94
C LEU A 18 17.88 -1.83 1.91
N LEU A 19 17.50 -1.53 0.67
CA LEU A 19 17.45 -2.54 -0.40
C LEU A 19 18.83 -2.77 -1.04
N ARG A 20 19.73 -1.82 -0.88
CA ARG A 20 21.07 -1.90 -1.48
C ARG A 20 21.83 -3.13 -0.99
N GLY A 21 22.38 -3.87 -1.94
CA GLY A 21 23.14 -5.09 -1.62
C GLY A 21 22.32 -6.38 -1.75
N ASP A 22 21.05 -6.35 -1.44
CA ASP A 22 20.17 -7.54 -1.50
C ASP A 22 19.27 -7.53 -2.74
N PHE A 23 19.01 -6.34 -3.28
CA PHE A 23 18.14 -6.17 -4.45
C PHE A 23 18.86 -5.38 -5.53
N LYS A 24 18.53 -5.67 -6.78
CA LYS A 24 19.02 -4.89 -7.92
C LYS A 24 18.28 -3.55 -7.96
N GLN A 25 18.97 -2.52 -8.41
CA GLN A 25 18.36 -1.19 -8.54
C GLN A 25 17.08 -1.20 -9.40
N SER A 26 17.03 -2.06 -10.42
CA SER A 26 15.84 -2.24 -11.25
C SER A 26 14.64 -2.81 -10.49
N GLN A 27 14.86 -3.38 -9.30
CA GLN A 27 13.79 -3.96 -8.49
C GLN A 27 13.26 -2.99 -7.41
N TYR A 28 13.95 -1.88 -7.17
CA TYR A 28 13.58 -0.94 -6.11
C TYR A 28 12.15 -0.42 -6.25
N GLY A 29 11.74 -0.11 -7.46
CA GLY A 29 10.39 0.39 -7.71
C GLY A 29 9.29 -0.60 -7.34
N ARG A 30 9.55 -1.88 -7.54
CA ARG A 30 8.58 -2.94 -7.24
C ARG A 30 8.39 -3.17 -5.74
N VAL A 31 9.29 -2.62 -4.93
CA VAL A 31 9.18 -2.64 -3.48
C VAL A 31 8.65 -1.30 -2.96
N ILE A 32 9.27 -0.20 -3.38
CA ILE A 32 8.96 1.13 -2.85
C ILE A 32 7.55 1.59 -3.25
N LEU A 33 7.15 1.37 -4.51
CA LEU A 33 5.83 1.80 -4.98
C LEU A 33 4.68 1.12 -4.21
N PRO A 34 4.62 -0.20 -4.09
CA PRO A 34 3.51 -0.81 -3.36
C PRO A 34 3.53 -0.52 -1.86
N PHE A 35 4.69 -0.38 -1.21
CA PHE A 35 4.72 0.04 0.19
C PHE A 35 4.23 1.47 0.37
N THR A 36 4.60 2.37 -0.53
CA THR A 36 4.13 3.75 -0.50
C THR A 36 2.62 3.81 -0.71
N LEU A 37 2.11 3.04 -1.68
CA LEU A 37 0.68 2.91 -1.92
C LEU A 37 -0.04 2.37 -0.69
N LEU A 38 0.47 1.30 -0.09
CA LEU A 38 -0.13 0.69 1.10
C LEU A 38 -0.26 1.70 2.23
N ARG A 39 0.79 2.48 2.48
CA ARG A 39 0.76 3.50 3.53
C ARG A 39 -0.27 4.59 3.23
N ARG A 40 -0.35 5.03 1.97
CA ARG A 40 -1.36 6.02 1.56
C ARG A 40 -2.78 5.49 1.76
N LEU A 41 -3.05 4.28 1.29
CA LEU A 41 -4.38 3.67 1.42
C LEU A 41 -4.77 3.50 2.89
N GLU A 42 -3.83 3.09 3.73
CA GLU A 42 -4.08 2.98 5.18
C GLU A 42 -4.50 4.32 5.78
N GLY A 43 -3.80 5.39 5.43
CA GLY A 43 -4.13 6.73 5.92
C GLY A 43 -5.49 7.23 5.44
N VAL A 44 -5.84 6.92 4.19
CA VAL A 44 -7.15 7.29 3.63
C VAL A 44 -8.29 6.55 4.34
N LEU A 45 -8.06 5.29 4.72
CA LEU A 45 -9.08 4.44 5.35
C LEU A 45 -9.20 4.63 6.86
N GLU A 46 -8.30 5.36 7.49
CA GLU A 46 -8.24 5.47 8.95
C GLU A 46 -9.55 5.93 9.57
N GLU A 47 -10.19 6.94 9.03
CA GLU A 47 -11.43 7.51 9.57
C GLU A 47 -12.60 6.53 9.55
N SER A 48 -12.69 5.68 8.54
CA SER A 48 -13.81 4.75 8.38
C SER A 48 -13.51 3.34 8.85
N LYS A 49 -12.32 3.07 9.34
CA LYS A 49 -11.89 1.70 9.67
C LYS A 49 -12.82 1.00 10.66
N GLU A 50 -13.16 1.64 11.76
CA GLU A 50 -14.03 1.03 12.77
C GLU A 50 -15.41 0.71 12.21
N THR A 51 -15.98 1.63 11.42
CA THR A 51 -17.29 1.43 10.80
C THR A 51 -17.27 0.27 9.82
N VAL A 52 -16.22 0.17 9.00
CA VAL A 52 -16.04 -0.94 8.05
C VAL A 52 -15.94 -2.27 8.79
N LEU A 53 -15.14 -2.34 9.83
CA LEU A 53 -14.97 -3.58 10.60
C LEU A 53 -16.27 -4.03 11.29
N ALA A 54 -17.03 -3.08 11.83
CA ALA A 54 -18.33 -3.38 12.45
C ALA A 54 -19.30 -3.93 11.42
N GLU A 55 -19.38 -3.32 10.24
CA GLU A 55 -20.25 -3.77 9.16
C GLU A 55 -19.83 -5.15 8.65
N TYR A 56 -18.52 -5.37 8.52
CA TYR A 56 -17.98 -6.65 8.08
C TYR A 56 -18.41 -7.78 9.02
N THR A 57 -18.34 -7.55 10.33
CA THR A 57 -18.77 -8.54 11.31
C THR A 57 -20.26 -8.90 11.13
N LYS A 58 -21.12 -7.92 10.87
CA LYS A 58 -22.54 -8.15 10.61
C LYS A 58 -22.76 -8.93 9.32
N ILE A 59 -22.05 -8.58 8.28
CA ILE A 59 -22.18 -9.18 6.95
C ILE A 59 -21.77 -10.65 6.97
N GLN A 60 -20.76 -11.01 7.74
CA GLN A 60 -20.30 -12.40 7.83
C GLN A 60 -21.40 -13.36 8.28
N ALA A 61 -22.34 -12.90 9.10
CA ALA A 61 -23.46 -13.71 9.56
C ALA A 61 -24.56 -13.90 8.50
N MET A 62 -24.53 -13.15 7.41
CA MET A 62 -25.60 -13.10 6.41
C MET A 62 -25.42 -14.02 5.21
N ASN A 63 -24.24 -14.62 5.03
CA ASN A 63 -23.92 -15.50 3.89
C ASN A 63 -24.23 -14.87 2.52
N LEU A 64 -23.88 -13.59 2.34
CA LEU A 64 -24.14 -12.87 1.10
C LEU A 64 -23.06 -13.18 0.05
N PRO A 65 -23.39 -13.07 -1.26
CA PRO A 65 -22.38 -13.11 -2.32
C PRO A 65 -21.35 -12.01 -2.16
N GLU A 66 -20.14 -12.24 -2.64
CA GLU A 66 -19.04 -11.29 -2.52
C GLU A 66 -19.39 -9.91 -3.06
N GLU A 67 -20.07 -9.82 -4.21
CA GLU A 67 -20.47 -8.55 -4.80
C GLU A 67 -21.43 -7.75 -3.91
N ALA A 68 -22.35 -8.42 -3.25
CA ALA A 68 -23.28 -7.78 -2.32
C ALA A 68 -22.56 -7.29 -1.08
N GLN A 69 -21.64 -8.08 -0.54
CA GLN A 69 -20.81 -7.69 0.59
C GLN A 69 -19.99 -6.45 0.26
N GLU A 70 -19.38 -6.43 -0.91
CA GLU A 70 -18.55 -5.32 -1.36
C GLU A 70 -19.35 -4.01 -1.41
N LYS A 71 -20.54 -4.05 -2.00
CA LYS A 71 -21.40 -2.86 -2.07
C LYS A 71 -21.77 -2.34 -0.68
N MET A 72 -22.09 -3.23 0.24
CA MET A 72 -22.45 -2.85 1.61
C MET A 72 -21.26 -2.25 2.35
N LEU A 73 -20.07 -2.81 2.17
CA LEU A 73 -18.85 -2.30 2.81
C LEU A 73 -18.44 -0.94 2.23
N LEU A 74 -18.56 -0.75 0.92
CA LEU A 74 -18.24 0.53 0.30
C LEU A 74 -19.09 1.67 0.84
N ARG A 75 -20.34 1.40 1.21
CA ARG A 75 -21.25 2.42 1.79
C ARG A 75 -20.75 2.95 3.13
N THR A 76 -19.89 2.21 3.83
CA THR A 76 -19.38 2.60 5.14
C THR A 76 -18.08 3.39 5.06
N THR A 77 -17.59 3.68 3.87
CA THR A 77 -16.26 4.28 3.65
C THR A 77 -16.27 5.78 3.36
N ASN A 78 -17.38 6.49 3.54
CA ASN A 78 -17.48 7.91 3.20
C ASN A 78 -17.16 8.18 1.71
N ASN A 79 -17.79 7.39 0.83
CA ASN A 79 -17.69 7.53 -0.64
C ASN A 79 -16.32 7.14 -1.24
N LEU A 80 -15.57 6.31 -0.56
CA LEU A 80 -14.34 5.76 -1.16
C LEU A 80 -14.69 4.62 -2.12
N SER A 81 -13.77 4.30 -3.02
CA SER A 81 -13.91 3.22 -3.99
C SER A 81 -13.28 1.90 -3.52
N PHE A 82 -12.79 1.85 -2.29
CA PHE A 82 -12.10 0.68 -1.75
C PHE A 82 -12.26 0.64 -0.23
N PHE A 83 -11.95 -0.52 0.36
CA PHE A 83 -11.99 -0.74 1.81
C PHE A 83 -10.95 -1.79 2.20
N ASN A 84 -10.80 -1.99 3.51
CA ASN A 84 -10.04 -3.12 4.05
C ASN A 84 -10.78 -3.67 5.27
N VAL A 85 -10.93 -4.99 5.32
CA VAL A 85 -11.67 -5.68 6.39
C VAL A 85 -10.76 -6.31 7.45
N SER A 86 -9.44 -6.13 7.32
CA SER A 86 -8.49 -6.64 8.29
C SER A 86 -8.45 -5.77 9.55
N LYS A 87 -8.26 -6.40 10.69
CA LYS A 87 -8.00 -5.69 11.95
C LYS A 87 -6.56 -5.18 12.04
N MET A 88 -5.71 -5.61 11.11
CA MET A 88 -4.29 -5.21 11.06
C MET A 88 -4.13 -3.80 10.53
N ASP A 89 -2.99 -3.22 10.85
CA ASP A 89 -2.43 -2.04 10.19
C ASP A 89 -0.90 -2.15 10.32
N LEU A 90 -0.17 -1.24 9.68
CA LEU A 90 1.29 -1.33 9.65
C LEU A 90 1.92 -1.25 11.05
N SER A 91 1.22 -0.65 12.03
CA SER A 91 1.70 -0.56 13.41
C SER A 91 1.45 -1.83 14.22
N LYS A 92 0.59 -2.72 13.75
CA LYS A 92 0.16 -3.92 14.48
C LYS A 92 0.76 -5.23 13.94
N LEU A 93 1.60 -5.15 12.92
CA LEU A 93 2.16 -6.37 12.31
C LEU A 93 3.12 -7.12 13.21
N GLY A 94 3.78 -6.42 14.15
CA GLY A 94 4.79 -7.02 15.01
C GLY A 94 6.07 -7.34 14.24
N GLU A 95 7.00 -8.01 14.89
CA GLU A 95 8.23 -8.50 14.27
C GLU A 95 8.11 -9.99 13.97
N ALA A 96 7.71 -10.78 14.97
CA ALA A 96 7.45 -12.20 14.77
C ALA A 96 6.21 -12.40 13.92
N GLY A 97 6.34 -13.17 12.83
CA GLY A 97 5.21 -13.43 11.93
C GLY A 97 4.83 -12.25 11.03
N ILE A 98 5.69 -11.26 10.88
CA ILE A 98 5.40 -10.05 10.11
C ILE A 98 5.02 -10.34 8.65
N LYS A 99 5.66 -11.34 8.03
CA LYS A 99 5.33 -11.72 6.65
C LYS A 99 3.87 -12.16 6.54
N ASP A 100 3.44 -13.09 7.37
CA ASP A 100 2.07 -13.62 7.33
C ASP A 100 1.05 -12.54 7.69
N ASN A 101 1.38 -11.71 8.67
CA ASN A 101 0.50 -10.62 9.09
C ASN A 101 0.35 -9.57 8.00
N LEU A 102 1.42 -9.22 7.30
CA LEU A 102 1.36 -8.28 6.19
C LEU A 102 0.56 -8.85 5.02
N GLU A 103 0.79 -10.10 4.67
CA GLU A 103 0.03 -10.76 3.60
C GLU A 103 -1.46 -10.81 3.94
N SER A 104 -1.81 -11.13 5.19
CA SER A 104 -3.19 -11.13 5.66
C SER A 104 -3.82 -9.74 5.57
N TYR A 105 -3.07 -8.71 5.94
CA TYR A 105 -3.53 -7.33 5.85
C TYR A 105 -3.88 -6.96 4.41
N ILE A 106 -3.01 -7.28 3.47
CA ILE A 106 -3.23 -6.99 2.04
C ILE A 106 -4.44 -7.75 1.50
N GLN A 107 -4.62 -9.00 1.91
CA GLN A 107 -5.77 -9.80 1.50
C GLN A 107 -7.10 -9.23 2.00
N GLY A 108 -7.08 -8.40 3.03
CA GLY A 108 -8.28 -7.73 3.54
C GLY A 108 -8.77 -6.59 2.68
N PHE A 109 -8.00 -6.10 1.71
CA PHE A 109 -8.45 -5.06 0.80
C PHE A 109 -9.54 -5.56 -0.13
N SER A 110 -10.41 -4.63 -0.56
CA SER A 110 -11.38 -4.90 -1.61
C SER A 110 -10.67 -5.33 -2.91
N LYS A 111 -11.41 -5.99 -3.78
CA LYS A 111 -10.86 -6.68 -4.96
C LYS A 111 -9.96 -5.79 -5.82
N ASP A 112 -10.44 -4.58 -6.17
CA ASP A 112 -9.70 -3.70 -7.07
C ASP A 112 -8.36 -3.26 -6.46
N ALA A 113 -8.35 -2.97 -5.16
CA ALA A 113 -7.12 -2.61 -4.46
C ALA A 113 -6.15 -3.80 -4.38
N ARG A 114 -6.67 -5.01 -4.09
CA ARG A 114 -5.83 -6.21 -4.07
C ARG A 114 -5.16 -6.47 -5.42
N GLU A 115 -5.88 -6.27 -6.51
CA GLU A 115 -5.37 -6.49 -7.86
C GLU A 115 -4.15 -5.62 -8.17
N ILE A 116 -4.09 -4.42 -7.62
CA ILE A 116 -2.93 -3.55 -7.81
C ILE A 116 -1.70 -4.16 -7.14
N PHE A 117 -1.83 -4.66 -5.91
CA PHE A 117 -0.71 -5.33 -5.24
C PHE A 117 -0.29 -6.61 -5.96
N GLU A 118 -1.24 -7.36 -6.51
CA GLU A 118 -0.96 -8.53 -7.32
C GLU A 118 -0.20 -8.17 -8.60
N TYR A 119 -0.55 -7.06 -9.23
CA TYR A 119 0.15 -6.56 -10.41
C TYR A 119 1.63 -6.31 -10.11
N PHE A 120 1.93 -5.75 -8.96
CA PHE A 120 3.32 -5.54 -8.55
C PHE A 120 4.02 -6.81 -8.10
N LYS A 121 3.32 -7.93 -8.03
CA LYS A 121 3.84 -9.20 -7.47
C LYS A 121 4.36 -8.99 -6.05
N PHE A 122 3.62 -8.23 -5.28
CA PHE A 122 4.06 -7.76 -3.98
C PHE A 122 4.30 -8.90 -2.99
N ALA A 123 3.48 -9.95 -3.03
CA ALA A 123 3.67 -11.12 -2.16
C ALA A 123 5.05 -11.78 -2.37
N GLU A 124 5.51 -11.84 -3.61
CA GLU A 124 6.83 -12.36 -3.93
C GLU A 124 7.94 -11.51 -3.32
N PHE A 125 7.84 -10.19 -3.45
CA PHE A 125 8.82 -9.27 -2.85
C PHE A 125 8.77 -9.27 -1.32
N ILE A 126 7.60 -9.41 -0.73
CA ILE A 126 7.47 -9.58 0.72
C ILE A 126 8.26 -10.82 1.17
N GLY A 127 8.14 -11.92 0.45
CA GLY A 127 8.90 -13.14 0.73
C GLY A 127 10.41 -12.92 0.65
N GLN A 128 10.86 -12.26 -0.41
CA GLN A 128 12.28 -11.95 -0.60
C GLN A 128 12.81 -11.03 0.50
N LEU A 129 12.05 -10.01 0.88
CA LEU A 129 12.43 -9.11 1.97
C LEU A 129 12.53 -9.84 3.31
N ASN A 130 11.60 -10.75 3.56
CA ASN A 130 11.60 -11.55 4.77
C ASN A 130 12.84 -12.45 4.82
N ASP A 131 13.18 -13.09 3.71
CA ASP A 131 14.36 -13.95 3.60
C ASP A 131 15.67 -13.19 3.83
N ALA A 132 15.70 -11.91 3.46
CA ALA A 132 16.86 -11.04 3.63
C ALA A 132 16.89 -10.31 5.00
N ASP A 133 15.94 -10.60 5.89
CA ASP A 133 15.77 -9.93 7.18
C ASP A 133 15.54 -8.42 7.06
N LEU A 134 14.93 -7.98 5.96
CA LEU A 134 14.67 -6.56 5.69
C LEU A 134 13.22 -6.15 5.92
N LEU A 135 12.29 -7.11 5.97
CA LEU A 135 10.86 -6.79 5.96
C LEU A 135 10.47 -5.91 7.16
N TYR A 136 10.88 -6.27 8.36
CA TYR A 136 10.57 -5.47 9.54
C TYR A 136 11.14 -4.05 9.44
N LYS A 137 12.37 -3.92 8.98
CA LYS A 137 13.03 -2.62 8.83
C LYS A 137 12.30 -1.74 7.82
N ILE A 138 11.90 -2.30 6.69
CA ILE A 138 11.14 -1.58 5.66
C ILE A 138 9.79 -1.11 6.24
N VAL A 139 9.06 -2.01 6.88
CA VAL A 139 7.76 -1.67 7.48
C VAL A 139 7.90 -0.54 8.50
N GLN A 140 8.94 -0.57 9.35
CA GLN A 140 9.16 0.48 10.33
C GLN A 140 9.40 1.85 9.66
N LYS A 141 10.13 1.89 8.57
CA LYS A 141 10.36 3.14 7.84
C LYS A 141 9.09 3.65 7.17
N VAL A 142 8.32 2.76 6.56
CA VAL A 142 7.08 3.12 5.88
C VAL A 142 6.05 3.66 6.89
N ARG A 143 5.86 3.00 8.02
CA ARG A 143 4.85 3.41 9.01
C ARG A 143 5.17 4.76 9.66
N ARG A 144 6.44 5.13 9.74
CA ARG A 144 6.87 6.41 10.33
C ARG A 144 6.62 7.62 9.42
N THR A 145 6.36 7.38 8.15
CA THR A 145 6.11 8.44 7.19
C THR A 145 4.61 8.67 7.10
N ASP A 146 4.20 9.92 7.29
CA ASP A 146 2.77 10.28 7.21
C ASP A 146 2.39 10.60 5.77
N LEU A 147 1.64 9.71 5.15
CA LEU A 147 1.10 9.89 3.80
C LEU A 147 -0.42 10.03 3.82
N SER A 148 -1.00 10.40 4.96
CA SER A 148 -2.44 10.58 5.09
C SER A 148 -2.95 11.81 4.32
N PRO A 149 -4.26 11.89 4.03
CA PRO A 149 -4.84 13.06 3.36
C PRO A 149 -4.62 14.37 4.12
N LYS A 150 -4.43 14.31 5.44
CA LYS A 150 -4.12 15.50 6.24
C LYS A 150 -2.70 16.02 5.97
N ALA A 151 -1.77 15.12 5.68
CA ALA A 151 -0.38 15.48 5.40
C ALA A 151 -0.16 15.82 3.92
N ILE A 152 -0.81 15.09 3.01
CA ILE A 152 -0.60 15.23 1.57
C ILE A 152 -1.96 15.16 0.87
N SER A 153 -2.30 16.15 0.04
CA SER A 153 -3.52 16.14 -0.75
C SER A 153 -3.50 15.03 -1.82
N ASN A 154 -4.67 14.68 -2.33
CA ASN A 154 -4.77 13.71 -3.44
C ASN A 154 -3.96 14.16 -4.66
N HIS A 155 -4.01 15.44 -4.98
CA HIS A 155 -3.27 16.00 -6.10
C HIS A 155 -1.75 15.83 -5.90
N ASP A 156 -1.25 16.24 -4.74
CA ASP A 156 0.17 16.14 -4.42
C ASP A 156 0.63 14.69 -4.34
N MET A 157 -0.20 13.80 -3.81
CA MET A 157 0.11 12.37 -3.77
C MET A 157 0.21 11.78 -5.18
N GLY A 158 -0.65 12.22 -6.10
CA GLY A 158 -0.57 11.85 -7.51
C GLY A 158 0.76 12.26 -8.13
N LEU A 159 1.23 13.48 -7.83
CA LEU A 159 2.54 13.96 -8.31
C LEU A 159 3.69 13.13 -7.74
N VAL A 160 3.59 12.72 -6.48
CA VAL A 160 4.59 11.84 -5.86
C VAL A 160 4.68 10.51 -6.59
N PHE A 161 3.54 9.88 -6.88
CA PHE A 161 3.53 8.63 -7.62
C PHE A 161 4.04 8.78 -9.04
N GLU A 162 3.72 9.87 -9.73
CA GLU A 162 4.28 10.16 -11.05
C GLU A 162 5.81 10.22 -11.01
N GLU A 163 6.34 10.94 -10.04
CA GLU A 163 7.79 11.07 -9.88
C GLU A 163 8.45 9.71 -9.57
N LEU A 164 7.84 8.92 -8.70
CA LEU A 164 8.34 7.59 -8.37
C LEU A 164 8.33 6.66 -9.58
N ILE A 165 7.23 6.64 -10.31
CA ILE A 165 7.08 5.80 -11.50
C ILE A 165 8.12 6.20 -12.53
N ARG A 166 8.28 7.49 -12.78
CA ARG A 166 9.27 8.00 -13.73
C ARG A 166 10.68 7.59 -13.32
N ARG A 167 11.04 7.82 -12.06
CA ARG A 167 12.40 7.56 -11.56
C ARG A 167 12.76 6.08 -11.64
N PHE A 168 11.83 5.20 -11.30
CA PHE A 168 12.09 3.76 -11.29
C PHE A 168 11.88 3.11 -12.66
N ALA A 169 11.05 3.68 -13.53
CA ALA A 169 10.92 3.22 -14.91
C ALA A 169 12.17 3.46 -15.72
N GLU A 170 12.86 4.57 -15.49
CA GLU A 170 14.12 4.89 -16.17
C GLU A 170 15.25 3.91 -15.80
N GLY A 171 15.18 3.32 -14.60
CA GLY A 171 16.17 2.36 -14.12
C GLY A 171 15.92 0.92 -14.56
N SER A 172 14.73 0.61 -15.04
CA SER A 172 14.39 -0.72 -15.55
C SER A 172 14.06 -0.60 -17.02
N ASN A 173 14.79 -1.25 -17.87
CA ASN A 173 14.46 -1.35 -19.32
C ASN A 173 13.23 -2.23 -19.55
N GLU A 174 12.38 -2.39 -18.56
CA GLU A 174 11.14 -3.12 -18.72
C GLU A 174 10.12 -2.26 -19.47
N THR A 175 9.34 -2.92 -20.27
CA THR A 175 8.42 -2.35 -21.22
C THR A 175 7.48 -1.33 -20.57
N ALA A 176 7.49 -0.10 -21.09
CA ALA A 176 6.65 1.00 -20.63
C ALA A 176 5.15 0.69 -20.64
N GLY A 177 4.72 -0.37 -21.33
CA GLY A 177 3.31 -0.75 -21.41
C GLY A 177 2.78 -1.54 -20.22
N GLU A 178 3.65 -1.96 -19.30
CA GLU A 178 3.26 -2.80 -18.16
C GLU A 178 3.09 -2.03 -16.85
N HIS A 179 3.32 -0.72 -16.84
CA HIS A 179 3.22 0.10 -15.65
C HIS A 179 1.81 0.65 -15.46
N PHE A 180 1.32 0.62 -14.22
CA PHE A 180 0.13 1.37 -13.88
C PHE A 180 0.41 2.86 -14.05
N THR A 181 -0.54 3.58 -14.63
CA THR A 181 -0.43 5.02 -14.70
C THR A 181 -0.76 5.63 -13.33
N PRO A 182 -0.24 6.82 -13.01
CA PRO A 182 -0.62 7.52 -11.79
C PRO A 182 -2.14 7.69 -11.66
N ARG A 183 -2.83 7.81 -12.79
CA ARG A 183 -4.28 7.93 -12.84
C ARG A 183 -4.98 6.68 -12.28
N ASP A 184 -4.47 5.48 -12.58
CA ASP A 184 -5.04 4.23 -12.08
C ASP A 184 -4.91 4.14 -10.56
N ILE A 185 -3.79 4.59 -10.01
CA ILE A 185 -3.53 4.60 -8.58
C ILE A 185 -4.43 5.63 -7.87
N VAL A 186 -4.60 6.81 -8.46
CA VAL A 186 -5.40 7.89 -7.87
C VAL A 186 -6.90 7.57 -7.84
N ARG A 187 -7.37 6.71 -8.72
CA ARG A 187 -8.78 6.27 -8.74
C ARG A 187 -9.17 5.35 -7.58
N LEU A 188 -8.23 4.88 -6.83
CA LEU A 188 -8.50 4.08 -5.63
C LEU A 188 -8.93 4.90 -4.43
#